data_dc150fb2f25545fa0e2995cdb61e9aa6
#
_entry.id   dc150fb2f25545fa0e2995cdb61e9aa6
#
_cell.length_a   1.000
_cell.length_b   1.000
_cell.length_c   1.000
_cell.angle_alpha   90.00
_cell.angle_beta   90.00
_cell.angle_gamma   90.00
#
_symmetry.space_group_name_H-M   'P 1'
#
loop_
_entity.id
_entity.type
_entity.pdbx_description
1 polymer ?
#
loop_
_entity_poly.entity_id
_entity_poly.type
_entity_poly.pdbx_seq_one_letter_code
_entity_poly.pdbx_strand_id
1 'polypeptide(L)'
;MKLTTKGRYAVSAMTDLAACSHGEPVALSDIALRQSISLSYLEQLFSKLRKAGLVTSVRGVAGGYVLAAAPSEIRVSEIVAAADEQIQTTACVSSSPLGCSGTSARCLCHDLWDELGRQIDIFLNSVSLEDILEKRVLGMASVNPPQRDAKVFVGAAE
;
A
#
# COMPACT_ATOMS: atom_id res chain seq x y z
N MET A 1 8.19 2.52 -11.66
CA MET A 1 7.23 2.29 -10.58
C MET A 1 7.11 0.81 -10.34
N LYS A 2 7.45 0.32 -9.18
CA LYS A 2 7.27 -1.09 -8.79
C LYS A 2 6.59 -1.10 -7.42
N LEU A 3 5.32 -1.44 -7.39
CA LEU A 3 4.76 -1.98 -6.16
C LEU A 3 5.34 -3.39 -6.03
N THR A 4 6.23 -3.59 -5.07
CA THR A 4 6.95 -4.86 -4.95
C THR A 4 6.02 -5.95 -4.43
N THR A 5 6.49 -7.18 -4.50
CA THR A 5 5.80 -8.34 -3.93
C THR A 5 5.49 -8.15 -2.43
N LYS A 6 6.32 -7.37 -1.70
CA LYS A 6 6.15 -7.15 -0.25
C LYS A 6 4.83 -6.45 0.09
N GLY A 7 4.57 -5.28 -0.48
CA GLY A 7 3.33 -4.54 -0.23
C GLY A 7 2.10 -5.33 -0.67
N ARG A 8 2.16 -5.96 -1.83
CA ARG A 8 1.05 -6.79 -2.32
C ARG A 8 0.74 -7.96 -1.39
N TYR A 9 1.76 -8.69 -0.95
CA TYR A 9 1.57 -9.81 -0.02
C TYR A 9 1.11 -9.34 1.36
N ALA A 10 1.58 -8.17 1.84
CA ALA A 10 1.10 -7.58 3.08
C ALA A 10 -0.40 -7.30 3.03
N VAL A 11 -0.85 -6.63 1.97
CA VAL A 11 -2.28 -6.32 1.79
C VAL A 11 -3.10 -7.61 1.65
N SER A 12 -2.65 -8.60 0.83
CA SER A 12 -3.35 -9.88 0.68
C SER A 12 -3.48 -10.63 2.00
N ALA A 13 -2.39 -10.72 2.78
CA ALA A 13 -2.39 -11.42 4.06
C ALA A 13 -3.22 -10.72 5.13
N MET A 14 -3.22 -9.38 5.17
CA MET A 14 -4.06 -8.59 6.08
C MET A 14 -5.56 -8.69 5.71
N THR A 15 -5.87 -8.72 4.41
CA THR A 15 -7.24 -8.93 3.94
C THR A 15 -7.74 -10.34 4.29
N ASP A 16 -6.89 -11.36 4.13
CA ASP A 16 -7.18 -12.75 4.52
C ASP A 16 -7.43 -12.86 6.04
N LEU A 17 -6.55 -12.24 6.84
CA LEU A 17 -6.73 -12.17 8.29
C LEU A 17 -8.07 -11.53 8.65
N ALA A 18 -8.40 -10.40 8.04
CA ALA A 18 -9.65 -9.68 8.28
C ALA A 18 -10.89 -10.51 7.90
N ALA A 19 -10.81 -11.25 6.77
CA ALA A 19 -11.90 -12.10 6.29
C ALA A 19 -12.15 -13.32 7.17
N CYS A 20 -11.09 -13.88 7.77
CA CYS A 20 -11.14 -15.17 8.45
C CYS A 20 -11.16 -15.10 9.98
N SER A 21 -10.79 -13.95 10.57
CA SER A 21 -10.61 -13.86 12.03
C SER A 21 -11.92 -13.96 12.80
N HIS A 22 -13.03 -13.42 12.28
CA HIS A 22 -14.32 -13.36 12.98
C HIS A 22 -14.20 -13.04 14.49
N GLY A 23 -13.14 -12.31 14.88
CA GLY A 23 -12.79 -12.03 16.27
C GLY A 23 -11.84 -13.03 16.93
N GLU A 24 -11.56 -14.16 16.28
CA GLU A 24 -10.64 -15.21 16.77
C GLU A 24 -9.26 -15.08 16.14
N PRO A 25 -8.19 -15.55 16.82
CA PRO A 25 -6.84 -15.55 16.25
C PRO A 25 -6.72 -16.49 15.05
N VAL A 26 -6.01 -16.04 14.01
CA VAL A 26 -5.72 -16.84 12.81
C VAL A 26 -4.24 -17.19 12.77
N ALA A 27 -3.93 -18.48 12.59
CA ALA A 27 -2.56 -18.94 12.47
C ALA A 27 -1.92 -18.51 11.14
N LEU A 28 -0.64 -18.13 11.16
CA LEU A 28 0.07 -17.75 9.92
C LEU A 28 0.20 -18.90 8.92
N SER A 29 0.23 -20.15 9.40
CA SER A 29 0.21 -21.35 8.55
C SER A 29 -1.01 -21.41 7.66
N ASP A 30 -2.17 -21.02 8.18
CA ASP A 30 -3.42 -21.05 7.44
C ASP A 30 -3.47 -19.95 6.38
N ILE A 31 -3.00 -18.75 6.73
CA ILE A 31 -2.84 -17.64 5.76
C ILE A 31 -1.83 -18.04 4.68
N ALA A 32 -0.69 -18.67 5.06
CA ALA A 32 0.34 -19.13 4.14
C ALA A 32 -0.24 -20.09 3.09
N LEU A 33 -1.05 -21.04 3.54
CA LEU A 33 -1.70 -22.03 2.68
C LEU A 33 -2.70 -21.36 1.72
N ARG A 34 -3.61 -20.52 2.25
CA ARG A 34 -4.65 -19.86 1.45
C ARG A 34 -4.07 -18.89 0.42
N GLN A 35 -3.03 -18.14 0.79
CA GLN A 35 -2.44 -17.12 -0.07
C GLN A 35 -1.25 -17.64 -0.91
N SER A 36 -0.86 -18.89 -0.75
CA SER A 36 0.32 -19.49 -1.42
C SER A 36 1.60 -18.68 -1.19
N ILE A 37 1.79 -18.21 0.05
CA ILE A 37 2.97 -17.45 0.50
C ILE A 37 3.74 -18.32 1.49
N SER A 38 5.08 -18.31 1.44
CA SER A 38 5.86 -19.10 2.40
C SER A 38 5.65 -18.63 3.84
N LEU A 39 5.54 -19.57 4.78
CA LEU A 39 5.34 -19.27 6.20
C LEU A 39 6.44 -18.36 6.76
N SER A 40 7.71 -18.67 6.46
CA SER A 40 8.85 -17.89 6.92
C SER A 40 8.82 -16.44 6.44
N TYR A 41 8.30 -16.21 5.24
CA TYR A 41 8.13 -14.86 4.72
C TYR A 41 7.00 -14.13 5.44
N LEU A 42 5.86 -14.79 5.69
CA LEU A 42 4.76 -14.22 6.46
C LEU A 42 5.16 -13.89 7.90
N GLU A 43 5.97 -14.72 8.55
CA GLU A 43 6.50 -14.45 9.90
C GLU A 43 7.29 -13.14 9.95
N GLN A 44 8.17 -12.91 8.95
CA GLN A 44 8.91 -11.65 8.83
C GLN A 44 7.98 -10.45 8.58
N LEU A 45 7.00 -10.64 7.70
CA LEU A 45 6.04 -9.61 7.34
C LEU A 45 5.15 -9.23 8.53
N PHE A 46 4.58 -10.23 9.22
CA PHE A 46 3.73 -10.02 10.39
C PHE A 46 4.51 -9.47 11.60
N SER A 47 5.80 -9.76 11.71
CA SER A 47 6.67 -9.09 12.68
C SER A 47 6.72 -7.57 12.46
N LYS A 48 6.78 -7.12 11.20
CA LYS A 48 6.75 -5.70 10.85
C LYS A 48 5.37 -5.07 11.06
N LEU A 49 4.31 -5.75 10.61
CA LEU A 49 2.92 -5.31 10.82
C LEU A 49 2.59 -5.16 12.31
N ARG A 50 3.09 -6.08 13.15
CA ARG A 50 2.95 -5.98 14.61
C ARG A 50 3.72 -4.81 15.20
N LYS A 51 4.94 -4.55 14.75
CA LYS A 51 5.72 -3.38 15.17
C LYS A 51 5.03 -2.06 14.78
N ALA A 52 4.34 -2.05 13.65
CA ALA A 52 3.54 -0.90 13.19
C ALA A 52 2.18 -0.78 13.92
N GLY A 53 1.82 -1.74 14.79
CA GLY A 53 0.58 -1.70 15.55
C GLY A 53 -0.66 -2.09 14.76
N LEU A 54 -0.51 -2.73 13.60
CA LEU A 54 -1.64 -3.13 12.74
C LEU A 54 -2.22 -4.50 13.11
N VAL A 55 -1.43 -5.35 13.76
CA VAL A 55 -1.83 -6.67 14.25
C VAL A 55 -1.30 -6.94 15.64
N THR A 56 -1.99 -7.80 16.38
CA THR A 56 -1.57 -8.29 17.70
C THR A 56 -1.43 -9.80 17.65
N SER A 57 -0.41 -10.35 18.33
CA SER A 57 -0.19 -11.79 18.43
C SER A 57 -0.85 -12.35 19.70
N VAL A 58 -1.57 -13.46 19.57
CA VAL A 58 -2.16 -14.23 20.67
C VAL A 58 -1.37 -15.52 20.84
N ARG A 59 -0.90 -15.80 22.07
CA ARG A 59 -0.14 -17.03 22.40
C ARG A 59 -1.07 -18.16 22.81
N GLY A 60 -0.66 -19.38 22.58
CA GLY A 60 -1.36 -20.61 23.01
C GLY A 60 -1.57 -21.59 21.86
N VAL A 61 -2.24 -22.71 22.16
CA VAL A 61 -2.52 -23.79 21.19
C VAL A 61 -3.43 -23.30 20.05
N ALA A 62 -4.40 -22.43 20.38
CA ALA A 62 -5.25 -21.73 19.41
C ALA A 62 -4.73 -20.30 19.17
N GLY A 63 -3.41 -20.11 19.25
CA GLY A 63 -2.79 -18.81 19.06
C GLY A 63 -2.67 -18.43 17.58
N GLY A 64 -2.34 -17.16 17.35
CA GLY A 64 -2.23 -16.63 16.00
C GLY A 64 -2.16 -15.10 16.01
N TYR A 65 -2.72 -14.48 15.01
CA TYR A 65 -2.80 -13.03 14.90
C TYR A 65 -4.25 -12.56 14.79
N VAL A 66 -4.50 -11.39 15.34
CA VAL A 66 -5.75 -10.65 15.18
C VAL A 66 -5.42 -9.22 14.70
N LEU A 67 -6.37 -8.56 14.08
CA LEU A 67 -6.25 -7.13 13.76
C LEU A 67 -6.17 -6.32 15.07
N ALA A 68 -5.38 -5.26 15.08
CA ALA A 68 -5.26 -4.36 16.23
C ALA A 68 -6.38 -3.31 16.28
N ALA A 69 -7.09 -3.10 15.17
CA ALA A 69 -8.19 -2.16 15.03
C ALA A 69 -9.27 -2.73 14.10
N ALA A 70 -10.40 -2.04 13.98
CA ALA A 70 -11.46 -2.44 13.04
C ALA A 70 -10.96 -2.35 11.59
N PRO A 71 -11.43 -3.24 10.67
CA PRO A 71 -11.04 -3.21 9.26
C PRO A 71 -11.29 -1.86 8.59
N SER A 72 -12.30 -1.11 9.01
CA SER A 72 -12.61 0.24 8.52
C SER A 72 -11.59 1.30 8.93
N GLU A 73 -10.81 1.06 9.98
CA GLU A 73 -9.82 1.98 10.51
C GLU A 73 -8.41 1.73 9.96
N ILE A 74 -8.14 0.53 9.43
CA ILE A 74 -6.83 0.17 8.88
C ILE A 74 -6.77 0.56 7.40
N ARG A 75 -5.86 1.47 7.07
CA ARG A 75 -5.66 1.94 5.68
C ARG A 75 -4.64 1.09 4.92
N VAL A 76 -4.87 0.94 3.62
CA VAL A 76 -3.94 0.20 2.74
C VAL A 76 -2.55 0.84 2.72
N SER A 77 -2.47 2.17 2.78
CA SER A 77 -1.20 2.91 2.87
C SER A 77 -0.37 2.51 4.10
N GLU A 78 -1.00 2.31 5.25
CA GLU A 78 -0.32 1.89 6.50
C GLU A 78 0.24 0.48 6.38
N ILE A 79 -0.50 -0.43 5.74
CA ILE A 79 -0.03 -1.81 5.50
C ILE A 79 1.18 -1.83 4.58
N VAL A 80 1.13 -1.06 3.49
CA VAL A 80 2.22 -0.94 2.52
C VAL A 80 3.46 -0.33 3.18
N ALA A 81 3.30 0.76 3.94
CA ALA A 81 4.39 1.39 4.69
C ALA A 81 5.01 0.46 5.73
N ALA A 82 4.20 -0.32 6.48
CA ALA A 82 4.67 -1.29 7.45
C ALA A 82 5.49 -2.42 6.84
N ALA A 83 5.27 -2.76 5.56
CA ALA A 83 6.05 -3.73 4.81
C ALA A 83 7.44 -3.20 4.37
N ASP A 84 7.84 -2.00 4.81
CA ASP A 84 9.04 -1.26 4.36
C ASP A 84 9.02 -1.03 2.84
N GLU A 85 7.86 -0.74 2.31
CA GLU A 85 7.73 -0.41 0.90
C GLU A 85 7.41 1.08 0.75
N GLN A 86 8.32 1.78 0.09
CA GLN A 86 8.08 3.14 -0.37
C GLN A 86 7.70 3.10 -1.84
N ILE A 87 6.56 3.66 -2.16
CA ILE A 87 6.14 3.82 -3.55
C ILE A 87 6.92 4.98 -4.14
N GLN A 88 8.08 4.66 -4.73
CA GLN A 88 8.90 5.65 -5.42
C GLN A 88 8.53 5.68 -6.90
N THR A 89 8.03 6.79 -7.35
CA THR A 89 7.71 7.08 -8.76
C THR A 89 8.85 7.81 -9.45
N THR A 90 9.70 8.51 -8.68
CA THR A 90 10.89 9.23 -9.16
C THR A 90 12.17 8.48 -8.82
N ALA A 91 13.21 8.65 -9.63
CA ALA A 91 14.55 8.13 -9.36
C ALA A 91 15.31 9.00 -8.34
N CYS A 92 14.88 10.25 -8.15
CA CYS A 92 15.50 11.17 -7.20
C CYS A 92 14.88 11.01 -5.81
N VAL A 93 15.75 10.90 -4.81
CA VAL A 93 15.36 10.98 -3.40
C VAL A 93 15.36 12.45 -3.01
N SER A 94 14.35 12.92 -2.30
CA SER A 94 14.18 14.33 -1.90
C SER A 94 15.39 14.91 -1.14
N SER A 95 16.22 14.05 -0.52
CA SER A 95 17.44 14.41 0.21
C SER A 95 18.73 14.27 -0.63
N SER A 96 18.64 13.80 -1.88
CA SER A 96 19.82 13.62 -2.73
C SER A 96 20.21 14.95 -3.39
N PRO A 97 21.49 15.36 -3.35
CA PRO A 97 21.99 16.49 -4.12
C PRO A 97 21.99 16.24 -5.64
N LEU A 98 21.81 14.99 -6.05
CA LEU A 98 21.76 14.56 -7.44
C LEU A 98 20.30 14.40 -7.87
N GLY A 99 19.90 15.12 -8.92
CA GLY A 99 18.56 15.02 -9.51
C GLY A 99 18.35 13.74 -10.31
N CYS A 100 17.23 13.66 -11.01
CA CYS A 100 16.78 12.47 -11.76
C CYS A 100 17.78 11.96 -12.82
N SER A 101 18.67 12.83 -13.30
CA SER A 101 19.65 12.55 -14.36
C SER A 101 21.07 12.33 -13.82
N GLY A 102 21.25 12.22 -12.49
CA GLY A 102 22.58 12.18 -11.88
C GLY A 102 23.29 13.54 -11.85
N THR A 103 22.61 14.62 -12.24
CA THR A 103 23.05 16.01 -12.15
C THR A 103 22.21 16.76 -11.11
N SER A 104 22.59 17.96 -10.72
CA SER A 104 21.84 18.77 -9.77
C SER A 104 20.49 19.29 -10.32
N ALA A 105 20.20 19.06 -11.60
CA ALA A 105 18.97 19.52 -12.24
C ALA A 105 17.86 18.46 -12.19
N ARG A 106 16.62 18.87 -11.99
CA ARG A 106 15.43 18.05 -12.15
C ARG A 106 15.17 17.79 -13.64
N CYS A 107 14.74 16.58 -14.00
CA CYS A 107 14.33 16.30 -15.37
C CYS A 107 12.99 16.98 -15.71
N LEU A 108 12.73 17.21 -17.00
CA LEU A 108 11.49 17.87 -17.47
C LEU A 108 10.21 17.15 -17.03
N CYS A 109 10.28 15.83 -16.79
CA CYS A 109 9.14 15.01 -16.36
C CYS A 109 9.08 14.79 -14.83
N HIS A 110 9.93 15.47 -14.05
CA HIS A 110 10.00 15.25 -12.60
C HIS A 110 8.66 15.45 -11.92
N ASP A 111 8.02 16.60 -12.18
CA ASP A 111 6.77 16.99 -11.52
C ASP A 111 5.60 16.03 -11.88
N LEU A 112 5.63 15.45 -13.10
CA LEU A 112 4.66 14.42 -13.49
C LEU A 112 4.77 13.17 -12.63
N TRP A 113 5.98 12.69 -12.41
CA TRP A 113 6.20 11.47 -11.64
C TRP A 113 6.00 11.69 -10.14
N ASP A 114 6.37 12.86 -9.64
CA ASP A 114 6.13 13.25 -8.25
C ASP A 114 4.63 13.32 -7.95
N GLU A 115 3.87 13.99 -8.83
CA GLU A 115 2.41 14.06 -8.70
C GLU A 115 1.74 12.69 -8.81
N LEU A 116 2.21 11.81 -9.70
CA LEU A 116 1.71 10.44 -9.79
C LEU A 116 1.93 9.67 -8.48
N GLY A 117 3.12 9.82 -7.87
CA GLY A 117 3.40 9.23 -6.55
C GLY A 117 2.43 9.71 -5.49
N ARG A 118 2.20 11.02 -5.44
CA ARG A 118 1.25 11.62 -4.51
C ARG A 118 -0.19 11.11 -4.71
N GLN A 119 -0.63 10.97 -5.96
CA GLN A 119 -1.96 10.43 -6.26
C GLN A 119 -2.11 8.98 -5.81
N ILE A 120 -1.06 8.17 -5.97
CA ILE A 120 -1.06 6.78 -5.46
C ILE A 120 -1.18 6.77 -3.93
N ASP A 121 -0.41 7.59 -3.24
CA ASP A 121 -0.46 7.68 -1.78
C ASP A 121 -1.83 8.14 -1.28
N ILE A 122 -2.42 9.16 -1.91
CA ILE A 122 -3.77 9.63 -1.59
C ILE A 122 -4.79 8.50 -1.78
N PHE A 123 -4.70 7.77 -2.90
CA PHE A 123 -5.61 6.66 -3.19
C PHE A 123 -5.47 5.55 -2.14
N LEU A 124 -4.26 5.08 -1.85
CA LEU A 124 -4.03 4.01 -0.87
C LEU A 124 -4.44 4.43 0.55
N ASN A 125 -4.32 5.71 0.88
CA ASN A 125 -4.76 6.25 2.16
C ASN A 125 -6.29 6.39 2.25
N SER A 126 -6.99 6.50 1.12
CA SER A 126 -8.46 6.55 1.08
C SER A 126 -9.12 5.18 1.23
N VAL A 127 -8.40 4.08 0.93
CA VAL A 127 -8.91 2.71 0.93
C VAL A 127 -8.64 2.03 2.28
N SER A 128 -9.68 1.49 2.90
CA SER A 128 -9.60 0.66 4.11
C SER A 128 -9.59 -0.85 3.78
N LEU A 129 -9.25 -1.69 4.76
CA LEU A 129 -9.43 -3.15 4.63
C LEU A 129 -10.89 -3.53 4.42
N GLU A 130 -11.82 -2.83 5.07
CA GLU A 130 -13.26 -3.05 4.89
C GLU A 130 -13.69 -2.80 3.45
N ASP A 131 -13.19 -1.73 2.80
CA ASP A 131 -13.50 -1.44 1.40
C ASP A 131 -13.06 -2.56 0.46
N ILE A 132 -11.94 -3.22 0.76
CA ILE A 132 -11.48 -4.38 0.00
C ILE A 132 -12.41 -5.58 0.22
N LEU A 133 -12.78 -5.89 1.46
CA LEU A 133 -13.65 -7.00 1.81
C LEU A 133 -15.04 -6.85 1.17
N GLU A 134 -15.57 -5.64 1.17
CA GLU A 134 -16.88 -5.32 0.61
C GLU A 134 -16.85 -5.02 -0.90
N LYS A 135 -15.65 -5.15 -1.53
CA LYS A 135 -15.46 -4.91 -2.97
C LYS A 135 -15.85 -3.50 -3.43
N ARG A 136 -15.71 -2.50 -2.54
CA ARG A 136 -16.04 -1.10 -2.83
C ARG A 136 -14.91 -0.31 -3.49
N VAL A 137 -13.74 -0.93 -3.74
CA VAL A 137 -12.56 -0.24 -4.26
C VAL A 137 -12.73 0.22 -5.71
N LEU A 138 -13.52 -0.51 -6.51
CA LEU A 138 -13.73 -0.15 -7.92
C LEU A 138 -14.55 1.14 -8.02
N GLY A 139 -14.03 2.11 -8.78
CA GLY A 139 -14.67 3.41 -8.99
C GLY A 139 -14.26 4.49 -7.97
N MET A 140 -13.56 4.17 -6.89
CA MET A 140 -13.10 5.18 -5.92
C MET A 140 -12.23 6.26 -6.56
N ALA A 141 -11.43 5.91 -7.56
CA ALA A 141 -10.59 6.86 -8.30
C ALA A 141 -11.39 7.81 -9.21
N SER A 142 -12.65 7.48 -9.54
CA SER A 142 -13.51 8.30 -10.38
C SER A 142 -14.28 9.38 -9.60
N VAL A 143 -14.28 9.32 -8.26
CA VAL A 143 -15.04 10.24 -7.41
C VAL A 143 -14.43 11.65 -7.38
N ASN A 144 -13.14 11.79 -7.70
CA ASN A 144 -12.47 13.06 -7.84
C ASN A 144 -11.47 13.03 -9.02
N PRO A 145 -11.94 13.04 -10.28
CA PRO A 145 -11.01 13.30 -11.37
C PRO A 145 -10.43 14.71 -11.19
N PRO A 146 -9.11 14.91 -11.34
CA PRO A 146 -8.54 16.24 -11.30
C PRO A 146 -9.25 17.10 -12.36
N GLN A 147 -9.86 18.21 -11.95
CA GLN A 147 -10.40 19.18 -12.88
C GLN A 147 -9.25 19.72 -13.71
N ARG A 148 -9.13 19.25 -14.93
CA ARG A 148 -8.26 19.86 -15.93
C ARG A 148 -9.00 21.08 -16.47
N ASP A 149 -8.57 22.25 -16.06
CA ASP A 149 -8.80 23.42 -16.87
C ASP A 149 -8.17 23.12 -18.24
N ALA A 150 -9.02 22.93 -19.23
CA ALA A 150 -8.60 22.69 -20.59
C ALA A 150 -7.93 23.95 -21.14
N LYS A 151 -6.66 24.15 -20.82
CA LYS A 151 -5.81 25.04 -21.60
C LYS A 151 -5.58 24.35 -22.93
N VAL A 152 -6.41 24.72 -23.89
CA VAL A 152 -6.24 24.40 -25.31
C VAL A 152 -4.82 24.77 -25.71
N PHE A 153 -4.01 23.76 -26.03
CA PHE A 153 -2.77 23.98 -26.79
C PHE A 153 -3.19 24.37 -28.20
N VAL A 154 -3.29 25.66 -28.45
CA VAL A 154 -3.31 26.20 -29.81
C VAL A 154 -1.88 26.09 -30.29
N GLY A 155 -1.60 25.05 -31.09
CA GLY A 155 -0.34 24.94 -31.81
C GLY A 155 -0.16 26.14 -32.72
N ALA A 156 0.89 26.93 -32.51
CA ALA A 156 1.38 27.84 -33.49
C ALA A 156 2.07 27.01 -34.57
N ALA A 157 1.41 26.89 -35.73
CA ALA A 157 2.07 26.55 -36.97
C ALA A 157 2.69 27.85 -37.52
N GLU A 158 4.02 27.86 -37.64
CA GLU A 158 4.78 28.61 -38.69
C GLU A 158 6.17 27.96 -38.78
#